data_0ca500c80c21c1964953d207e1c51226
#
_entry.id   0ca500c80c21c1964953d207e1c51226
#
_cell.length_a   1.000
_cell.length_b   1.000
_cell.length_c   1.000
_cell.angle_alpha   90.00
_cell.angle_beta   90.00
_cell.angle_gamma   90.00
#
_symmetry.space_group_name_H-M   'P 1'
#
loop_
_entity.id
_entity.type
_entity.pdbx_description
1 polymer ?
#
loop_
_entity_poly.entity_id
_entity_poly.type
_entity_poly.pdbx_seq_one_letter_code
_entity_poly.pdbx_strand_id
1 'polypeptide(L)'
;MHSAVIVSLGRSSSRVVVADRVEGQPRLLTSLTVPGRQPLDAVRQAEQCLGRVLLEDGQPVRPRRPQGDGADAWVVVGAPATLPALALIAVDGAHPLVDLAVRAAHASLVRLHRIDADASLTPTRLAQQLRAIQPAFLLLAGTEDPVRWESVLAGLANVLGEGPRPELGIVVAAEAVQQRVAEALGEQLELMGVDPNAFVPAEVIRAIVAEFRSRTVARLRDEIGTELAERLVDRLTALERAAAFLVRRVEQRLVLLDLELGTLTLWARPDGMLTLFQAERDPGPEALSLTESDGEAIRRWTPWALSDDDIADWLANRSLRPASVLLDRRDQVLLAAVLRVLLERSAALVERPALREDVTLATLGPAFAAMPPALAVLCVLDGLQPLPANGML
;
A
#
# COMPACT_ATOMS: atom_id res chain seq x y z
N MET A 1 -17.20 -23.63 -10.59
CA MET A 1 -17.34 -22.17 -10.56
C MET A 1 -17.56 -21.68 -11.98
N HIS A 2 -18.72 -21.11 -12.27
CA HIS A 2 -19.09 -20.70 -13.62
C HIS A 2 -19.13 -19.17 -13.75
N SER A 3 -19.40 -18.47 -12.67
CA SER A 3 -19.52 -17.02 -12.65
C SER A 3 -18.87 -16.39 -11.42
N ALA A 4 -18.36 -15.17 -11.56
CA ALA A 4 -17.73 -14.43 -10.49
C ALA A 4 -18.03 -12.93 -10.59
N VAL A 5 -18.25 -12.30 -9.44
CA VAL A 5 -18.31 -10.85 -9.28
C VAL A 5 -17.11 -10.44 -8.41
N ILE A 6 -16.31 -9.54 -8.93
CA ILE A 6 -15.16 -8.97 -8.23
C ILE A 6 -15.41 -7.48 -8.09
N VAL A 7 -15.42 -7.00 -6.87
CA VAL A 7 -15.52 -5.57 -6.55
C VAL A 7 -14.18 -5.10 -6.02
N SER A 8 -13.59 -4.11 -6.67
CA SER A 8 -12.33 -3.51 -6.22
C SER A 8 -12.58 -2.09 -5.71
N LEU A 9 -12.14 -1.83 -4.49
CA LEU A 9 -12.20 -0.52 -3.85
C LEU A 9 -10.85 0.17 -3.99
N GLY A 10 -10.78 1.11 -4.92
CA GLY A 10 -9.67 2.06 -5.01
C GLY A 10 -9.81 3.19 -4.00
N ARG A 11 -8.91 4.18 -4.02
CA ARG A 11 -8.98 5.33 -3.10
C ARG A 11 -10.19 6.22 -3.31
N SER A 12 -10.51 6.50 -4.56
CA SER A 12 -11.57 7.45 -4.96
C SER A 12 -12.61 6.84 -5.88
N SER A 13 -12.56 5.54 -6.13
CA SER A 13 -13.48 4.85 -7.03
C SER A 13 -13.71 3.42 -6.61
N SER A 14 -14.85 2.88 -7.02
CA SER A 14 -15.18 1.47 -6.95
C SER A 14 -15.23 0.89 -8.35
N ARG A 15 -14.62 -0.27 -8.54
CA ARG A 15 -14.68 -0.99 -9.81
C ARG A 15 -15.35 -2.33 -9.61
N VAL A 16 -16.25 -2.68 -10.52
CA VAL A 16 -16.86 -4.01 -10.57
C VAL A 16 -16.49 -4.72 -11.85
N VAL A 17 -16.16 -5.98 -11.71
CA VAL A 17 -15.86 -6.89 -12.82
C VAL A 17 -16.78 -8.09 -12.69
N VAL A 18 -17.53 -8.40 -13.72
CA VAL A 18 -18.37 -9.61 -13.79
C VAL A 18 -17.84 -10.53 -14.88
N ALA A 19 -17.49 -11.72 -14.48
CA ALA A 19 -17.07 -12.78 -15.39
C ALA A 19 -18.04 -13.96 -15.31
N ASP A 20 -18.27 -14.62 -16.43
CA ASP A 20 -19.15 -15.78 -16.52
C ASP A 20 -18.63 -16.76 -17.58
N ARG A 21 -19.15 -17.96 -17.55
CA ARG A 21 -18.86 -18.96 -18.57
C ARG A 21 -19.97 -18.92 -19.62
N VAL A 22 -19.62 -18.44 -20.81
CA VAL A 22 -20.52 -18.37 -21.97
C VAL A 22 -20.04 -19.39 -22.97
N GLU A 23 -20.93 -20.29 -23.40
CA GLU A 23 -20.60 -21.37 -24.32
C GLU A 23 -19.39 -22.22 -23.93
N GLY A 24 -19.25 -22.45 -22.61
CA GLY A 24 -18.13 -23.21 -22.05
C GLY A 24 -16.83 -22.43 -21.87
N GLN A 25 -16.74 -21.20 -22.38
CA GLN A 25 -15.54 -20.35 -22.30
C GLN A 25 -15.69 -19.26 -21.23
N PRO A 26 -14.64 -18.97 -20.45
CA PRO A 26 -14.65 -17.83 -19.54
C PRO A 26 -14.71 -16.51 -20.36
N ARG A 27 -15.66 -15.66 -20.02
CA ARG A 27 -15.88 -14.35 -20.65
C ARG A 27 -15.98 -13.28 -19.58
N LEU A 28 -15.36 -12.15 -19.86
CA LEU A 28 -15.58 -10.92 -19.14
C LEU A 28 -16.87 -10.29 -19.67
N LEU A 29 -17.92 -10.22 -18.85
CA LEU A 29 -19.21 -9.67 -19.26
C LEU A 29 -19.24 -8.16 -19.15
N THR A 30 -18.71 -7.63 -18.05
CA THR A 30 -18.60 -6.18 -17.84
C THR A 30 -17.45 -5.83 -16.91
N SER A 31 -16.95 -4.61 -17.09
CA SER A 31 -15.97 -4.00 -16.19
C SER A 31 -16.30 -2.51 -16.12
N LEU A 32 -16.81 -2.06 -14.97
CA LEU A 32 -17.25 -0.70 -14.73
C LEU A 32 -16.47 -0.08 -13.59
N THR A 33 -16.17 1.21 -13.72
CA THR A 33 -15.56 2.01 -12.66
C THR A 33 -16.52 3.16 -12.33
N VAL A 34 -16.87 3.28 -11.07
CA VAL A 34 -17.79 4.27 -10.52
C VAL A 34 -16.99 5.20 -9.60
N PRO A 35 -17.16 6.52 -9.71
CA PRO A 35 -16.59 7.44 -8.73
C PRO A 35 -17.12 7.16 -7.32
N GLY A 36 -16.26 7.38 -6.32
CA GLY A 36 -16.61 7.13 -4.92
C GLY A 36 -16.35 5.68 -4.48
N ARG A 37 -16.28 5.52 -3.17
CA ARG A 37 -16.02 4.22 -2.51
C ARG A 37 -17.33 3.55 -2.11
N GLN A 38 -18.22 3.37 -3.08
CA GLN A 38 -19.55 2.80 -2.88
C GLN A 38 -19.68 1.49 -3.65
N PRO A 39 -19.26 0.35 -3.06
CA PRO A 39 -19.22 -0.94 -3.74
C PRO A 39 -20.59 -1.41 -4.23
N LEU A 40 -21.66 -1.17 -3.46
CA LEU A 40 -23.02 -1.56 -3.83
C LEU A 40 -23.52 -0.78 -5.05
N ASP A 41 -23.19 0.50 -5.17
CA ASP A 41 -23.60 1.29 -6.33
C ASP A 41 -22.88 0.86 -7.60
N ALA A 42 -21.61 0.47 -7.49
CA ALA A 42 -20.89 -0.11 -8.62
C ALA A 42 -21.54 -1.43 -9.09
N VAL A 43 -21.97 -2.26 -8.16
CA VAL A 43 -22.68 -3.51 -8.51
C VAL A 43 -24.06 -3.21 -9.12
N ARG A 44 -24.83 -2.28 -8.58
CA ARG A 44 -26.14 -1.86 -9.16
C ARG A 44 -26.01 -1.35 -10.60
N GLN A 45 -24.94 -0.59 -10.89
CA GLN A 45 -24.69 -0.18 -12.28
C GLN A 45 -24.33 -1.37 -13.17
N ALA A 46 -23.58 -2.35 -12.67
CA ALA A 46 -23.33 -3.58 -13.41
C ALA A 46 -24.60 -4.38 -13.68
N GLU A 47 -25.53 -4.45 -12.70
CA GLU A 47 -26.86 -5.05 -12.89
C GLU A 47 -27.62 -4.40 -14.04
N GLN A 48 -27.66 -3.06 -14.05
CA GLN A 48 -28.31 -2.31 -15.12
C GLN A 48 -27.70 -2.58 -16.49
N CYS A 49 -26.37 -2.64 -16.57
CA CYS A 49 -25.68 -2.93 -17.84
C CYS A 49 -25.89 -4.36 -18.34
N LEU A 50 -26.04 -5.32 -17.42
CA LEU A 50 -26.15 -6.73 -17.75
C LEU A 50 -27.60 -7.22 -17.88
N GLY A 51 -28.55 -6.47 -17.35
CA GLY A 51 -29.94 -6.93 -17.23
C GLY A 51 -30.09 -8.12 -16.29
N ARG A 52 -29.22 -8.23 -15.27
CA ARG A 52 -29.18 -9.32 -14.28
C ARG A 52 -29.31 -8.78 -12.87
N VAL A 53 -29.92 -9.54 -11.99
CA VAL A 53 -29.94 -9.25 -10.55
C VAL A 53 -28.72 -9.89 -9.92
N LEU A 54 -27.84 -9.10 -9.34
CA LEU A 54 -26.65 -9.54 -8.62
C LEU A 54 -26.82 -9.38 -7.11
N LEU A 55 -27.69 -8.43 -6.68
CA LEU A 55 -28.01 -8.12 -5.29
C LEU A 55 -29.52 -8.25 -5.04
N GLU A 56 -29.91 -8.89 -3.94
CA GLU A 56 -31.28 -8.84 -3.38
C GLU A 56 -31.19 -8.27 -1.97
N ASP A 57 -31.95 -7.20 -1.72
CA ASP A 57 -31.94 -6.47 -0.45
C ASP A 57 -30.52 -6.06 0.02
N GLY A 58 -29.65 -5.72 -0.95
CA GLY A 58 -28.25 -5.38 -0.70
C GLY A 58 -27.31 -6.58 -0.51
N GLN A 59 -27.84 -7.79 -0.47
CA GLN A 59 -27.05 -9.02 -0.28
C GLN A 59 -26.65 -9.66 -1.61
N PRO A 60 -25.43 -10.18 -1.73
CA PRO A 60 -24.97 -10.92 -2.90
C PRO A 60 -25.83 -12.16 -3.18
N VAL A 61 -26.43 -12.24 -4.36
CA VAL A 61 -27.17 -13.42 -4.80
C VAL A 61 -26.20 -14.56 -5.10
N ARG A 62 -26.33 -15.67 -4.35
CA ARG A 62 -25.52 -16.87 -4.48
C ARG A 62 -26.33 -18.15 -4.18
N PRO A 63 -26.06 -19.25 -4.89
CA PRO A 63 -25.24 -19.36 -6.11
C PRO A 63 -25.88 -18.68 -7.30
N ARG A 64 -25.23 -18.71 -8.49
CA ARG A 64 -25.83 -18.26 -9.74
C ARG A 64 -27.11 -19.04 -10.02
N ARG A 65 -28.19 -18.35 -10.32
CA ARG A 65 -29.51 -18.95 -10.63
C ARG A 65 -29.58 -19.41 -12.11
N PRO A 66 -30.44 -20.37 -12.43
CA PRO A 66 -30.59 -20.86 -13.81
C PRO A 66 -30.91 -19.77 -14.83
N GLN A 67 -31.72 -18.75 -14.44
CA GLN A 67 -32.06 -17.60 -15.29
C GLN A 67 -30.88 -16.64 -15.52
N GLY A 68 -29.75 -16.83 -14.84
CA GLY A 68 -28.55 -16.04 -15.01
C GLY A 68 -28.27 -15.04 -13.93
N ASP A 69 -29.18 -14.83 -12.98
CA ASP A 69 -29.01 -13.94 -11.84
C ASP A 69 -27.96 -14.47 -10.85
N GLY A 70 -27.33 -13.54 -10.11
CA GLY A 70 -26.31 -13.87 -9.13
C GLY A 70 -24.99 -14.34 -9.70
N ALA A 71 -24.12 -14.80 -8.82
CA ALA A 71 -22.81 -15.37 -9.18
C ALA A 71 -22.41 -16.47 -8.20
N ASP A 72 -21.60 -17.43 -8.69
CA ASP A 72 -21.08 -18.53 -7.84
C ASP A 72 -20.03 -18.03 -6.85
N ALA A 73 -19.24 -17.05 -7.26
CA ALA A 73 -18.20 -16.45 -6.41
C ALA A 73 -18.36 -14.93 -6.34
N TRP A 74 -18.10 -14.42 -5.15
CA TRP A 74 -18.02 -13.00 -4.86
C TRP A 74 -16.72 -12.72 -4.13
N VAL A 75 -16.01 -11.70 -4.56
CA VAL A 75 -14.77 -11.24 -3.92
C VAL A 75 -14.80 -9.72 -3.88
N VAL A 76 -14.55 -9.15 -2.73
CA VAL A 76 -14.31 -7.73 -2.54
C VAL A 76 -12.82 -7.55 -2.28
N VAL A 77 -12.14 -6.77 -3.10
CA VAL A 77 -10.73 -6.43 -2.91
C VAL A 77 -10.64 -4.97 -2.56
N GLY A 78 -9.97 -4.63 -1.48
CA GLY A 78 -9.90 -3.24 -1.07
C GLY A 78 -8.64 -2.87 -0.31
N ALA A 79 -8.39 -1.57 -0.31
CA ALA A 79 -7.46 -0.91 0.58
C ALA A 79 -8.17 0.27 1.27
N PRO A 80 -7.70 0.72 2.43
CA PRO A 80 -8.25 1.90 3.08
C PRO A 80 -8.22 3.13 2.16
N ALA A 81 -9.18 4.03 2.30
CA ALA A 81 -9.20 5.29 1.55
C ALA A 81 -7.94 6.11 1.82
N THR A 82 -7.50 6.12 3.06
CA THR A 82 -6.24 6.70 3.51
C THR A 82 -5.44 5.62 4.24
N LEU A 83 -4.14 5.54 3.96
CA LEU A 83 -3.28 4.63 4.71
C LEU A 83 -3.22 5.10 6.17
N PRO A 84 -3.35 4.18 7.14
CA PRO A 84 -3.23 4.52 8.53
C PRO A 84 -1.82 5.05 8.84
N ALA A 85 -1.74 6.15 9.57
CA ALA A 85 -0.46 6.71 9.97
C ALA A 85 0.19 5.82 11.03
N LEU A 86 1.46 5.47 10.82
CA LEU A 86 2.32 4.76 11.77
C LEU A 86 3.44 5.70 12.21
N ALA A 87 3.54 5.95 13.50
CA ALA A 87 4.71 6.61 14.07
C ALA A 87 5.71 5.55 14.55
N LEU A 88 6.87 5.47 13.88
CA LEU A 88 8.01 4.68 14.34
C LEU A 88 8.89 5.57 15.23
N ILE A 89 9.00 5.22 16.50
CA ILE A 89 9.90 5.86 17.45
C ILE A 89 11.15 5.00 17.56
N ALA A 90 12.25 5.54 17.03
CA ALA A 90 13.53 4.86 16.99
C ALA A 90 14.41 5.31 18.17
N VAL A 91 14.53 4.47 19.18
CA VAL A 91 15.40 4.71 20.35
C VAL A 91 16.78 4.16 20.03
N ASP A 92 17.75 5.05 19.78
CA ASP A 92 19.01 4.74 19.12
C ASP A 92 18.83 4.33 17.65
N GLY A 93 18.71 5.35 16.80
CA GLY A 93 18.37 5.17 15.37
C GLY A 93 19.31 4.29 14.54
N ALA A 94 20.52 4.00 15.03
CA ALA A 94 21.47 3.08 14.42
C ALA A 94 21.31 1.62 14.89
N HIS A 95 20.40 1.34 15.83
CA HIS A 95 20.22 0.00 16.37
C HIS A 95 19.59 -0.95 15.32
N PRO A 96 20.08 -2.20 15.15
CA PRO A 96 19.56 -3.15 14.15
C PRO A 96 18.04 -3.42 14.22
N LEU A 97 17.45 -3.32 15.40
CA LEU A 97 16.01 -3.48 15.59
C LEU A 97 15.20 -2.35 14.92
N VAL A 98 15.77 -1.16 14.78
CA VAL A 98 15.15 -0.05 14.07
C VAL A 98 15.06 -0.37 12.58
N ASP A 99 16.10 -0.90 11.97
CA ASP A 99 16.07 -1.33 10.56
C ASP A 99 15.02 -2.40 10.31
N LEU A 100 14.90 -3.34 11.25
CA LEU A 100 13.91 -4.40 11.19
C LEU A 100 12.49 -3.83 11.29
N ALA A 101 12.26 -2.88 12.20
CA ALA A 101 10.99 -2.18 12.35
C ALA A 101 10.62 -1.36 11.10
N VAL A 102 11.60 -0.65 10.51
CA VAL A 102 11.42 0.08 9.24
C VAL A 102 10.99 -0.87 8.13
N ARG A 103 11.67 -2.01 7.98
CA ARG A 103 11.32 -3.02 6.97
C ARG A 103 9.92 -3.59 7.18
N ALA A 104 9.52 -3.83 8.42
CA ALA A 104 8.16 -4.28 8.75
C ALA A 104 7.11 -3.20 8.43
N ALA A 105 7.38 -1.94 8.75
CA ALA A 105 6.51 -0.83 8.43
C ALA A 105 6.30 -0.69 6.91
N HIS A 106 7.37 -0.75 6.13
CA HIS A 106 7.29 -0.71 4.65
C HIS A 106 6.46 -1.86 4.06
N ALA A 107 6.49 -3.03 4.69
CA ALA A 107 5.69 -4.18 4.27
C ALA A 107 4.22 -4.13 4.73
N SER A 108 3.80 -3.11 5.48
CA SER A 108 2.51 -3.12 6.20
C SER A 108 1.42 -2.23 5.61
N LEU A 109 1.64 -1.57 4.48
CA LEU A 109 0.68 -0.62 3.89
C LEU A 109 0.22 0.46 4.90
N VAL A 110 1.19 1.10 5.53
CA VAL A 110 0.98 2.20 6.47
C VAL A 110 1.74 3.45 6.00
N ARG A 111 1.30 4.61 6.41
CA ARG A 111 2.05 5.85 6.23
C ARG A 111 3.08 5.99 7.34
N LEU A 112 4.33 5.69 7.02
CA LEU A 112 5.41 5.72 8.01
C LEU A 112 5.88 7.15 8.30
N HIS A 113 5.90 7.50 9.59
CA HIS A 113 6.54 8.69 10.14
C HIS A 113 7.61 8.26 11.13
N ARG A 114 8.87 8.44 10.78
CA ARG A 114 9.98 8.10 11.68
C ARG A 114 10.32 9.27 12.57
N ILE A 115 10.48 8.99 13.86
CA ILE A 115 10.91 9.91 14.91
C ILE A 115 12.13 9.29 15.58
N ASP A 116 13.30 9.90 15.40
CA ASP A 116 14.52 9.45 16.07
C ASP A 116 14.57 10.06 17.49
N ALA A 117 14.59 9.17 18.48
CA ALA A 117 14.71 9.54 19.89
C ALA A 117 16.19 9.72 20.27
N ASP A 118 16.78 10.78 19.78
CA ASP A 118 18.13 11.22 20.14
C ASP A 118 18.14 12.10 21.41
N ALA A 119 19.34 12.54 21.83
CA ALA A 119 19.50 13.40 23.00
C ALA A 119 18.79 14.77 22.90
N SER A 120 18.37 15.18 21.70
CA SER A 120 17.66 16.45 21.47
C SER A 120 16.13 16.30 21.58
N LEU A 121 15.61 15.08 21.59
CA LEU A 121 14.18 14.82 21.68
C LEU A 121 13.69 14.95 23.11
N THR A 122 13.03 16.07 23.40
CA THR A 122 12.34 16.24 24.68
C THR A 122 10.95 15.60 24.67
N PRO A 123 10.39 15.21 25.84
CA PRO A 123 9.02 14.68 25.93
C PRO A 123 7.98 15.62 25.28
N THR A 124 8.12 16.92 25.44
CA THR A 124 7.22 17.92 24.86
C THR A 124 7.30 17.93 23.33
N ARG A 125 8.51 17.85 22.76
CA ARG A 125 8.71 17.80 21.30
C ARG A 125 8.14 16.53 20.69
N LEU A 126 8.35 15.38 21.33
CA LEU A 126 7.75 14.11 20.93
C LEU A 126 6.21 14.22 20.93
N ALA A 127 5.65 14.78 22.01
CA ALA A 127 4.22 14.99 22.12
C ALA A 127 3.66 15.88 20.99
N GLN A 128 4.36 16.97 20.64
CA GLN A 128 3.97 17.84 19.54
C GLN A 128 3.99 17.11 18.17
N GLN A 129 5.05 16.34 17.90
CA GLN A 129 5.15 15.56 16.67
C GLN A 129 4.03 14.53 16.56
N LEU A 130 3.75 13.78 17.61
CA LEU A 130 2.69 12.78 17.62
C LEU A 130 1.29 13.40 17.46
N ARG A 131 1.03 14.56 18.08
CA ARG A 131 -0.22 15.31 17.86
C ARG A 131 -0.38 15.78 16.41
N ALA A 132 0.71 16.16 15.76
CA ALA A 132 0.68 16.55 14.34
C ALA A 132 0.45 15.35 13.40
N ILE A 133 1.04 14.19 13.70
CA ILE A 133 0.91 12.95 12.92
C ILE A 133 -0.45 12.29 13.14
N GLN A 134 -0.99 12.33 14.34
CA GLN A 134 -2.18 11.59 14.79
C GLN A 134 -2.10 10.10 14.39
N PRO A 135 -1.10 9.37 14.86
CA PRO A 135 -0.86 8.02 14.40
C PRO A 135 -1.99 7.08 14.82
N ALA A 136 -2.40 6.21 13.90
CA ALA A 136 -3.26 5.08 14.19
C ALA A 136 -2.50 3.96 14.91
N PHE A 137 -1.21 3.84 14.60
CA PHE A 137 -0.33 2.82 15.15
C PHE A 137 0.98 3.43 15.66
N LEU A 138 1.51 2.84 16.72
CA LEU A 138 2.86 3.11 17.20
C LEU A 138 3.75 1.89 16.97
N LEU A 139 4.98 2.13 16.57
CA LEU A 139 6.02 1.12 16.49
C LEU A 139 7.23 1.65 17.27
N LEU A 140 7.58 0.98 18.32
CA LEU A 140 8.67 1.36 19.22
C LEU A 140 9.82 0.37 18.99
N ALA A 141 10.98 0.85 18.61
CA ALA A 141 12.13 -0.02 18.36
C ALA A 141 13.44 0.62 18.81
N GLY A 142 14.38 -0.17 19.31
CA GLY A 142 15.70 0.36 19.66
C GLY A 142 16.48 -0.45 20.66
N THR A 143 17.34 0.25 21.36
CA THR A 143 18.33 -0.29 22.30
C THR A 143 17.72 -1.11 23.44
N GLU A 144 18.51 -2.03 23.98
CA GLU A 144 18.17 -2.81 25.17
C GLU A 144 18.29 -2.02 26.48
N ASP A 145 18.91 -0.83 26.45
CA ASP A 145 19.11 0.03 27.62
C ASP A 145 17.78 0.72 28.04
N PRO A 146 17.16 0.32 29.16
CA PRO A 146 15.88 0.89 29.62
C PRO A 146 15.94 2.39 29.92
N VAL A 147 17.10 2.92 30.30
CA VAL A 147 17.25 4.33 30.68
C VAL A 147 16.98 5.25 29.50
N ARG A 148 17.38 4.84 28.29
CA ARG A 148 17.12 5.62 27.06
C ARG A 148 15.65 5.72 26.68
N TRP A 149 14.80 4.87 27.24
CA TRP A 149 13.36 4.88 27.01
C TRP A 149 12.59 5.87 27.91
N GLU A 150 13.18 6.35 28.99
CA GLU A 150 12.45 7.16 29.98
C GLU A 150 11.87 8.45 29.41
N SER A 151 12.63 9.17 28.59
CA SER A 151 12.14 10.40 27.95
C SER A 151 11.04 10.14 26.92
N VAL A 152 11.16 9.02 26.21
CA VAL A 152 10.18 8.57 25.21
C VAL A 152 8.87 8.18 25.92
N LEU A 153 8.95 7.38 26.98
CA LEU A 153 7.78 6.95 27.75
C LEU A 153 7.05 8.14 28.40
N ALA A 154 7.80 9.09 28.96
CA ALA A 154 7.22 10.32 29.51
C ALA A 154 6.50 11.15 28.43
N GLY A 155 7.08 11.25 27.23
CA GLY A 155 6.47 11.95 26.11
C GLY A 155 5.19 11.25 25.58
N LEU A 156 5.22 9.93 25.49
CA LEU A 156 4.07 9.12 25.09
C LEU A 156 2.93 9.22 26.11
N ALA A 157 3.21 9.06 27.40
CA ALA A 157 2.21 9.17 28.46
C ALA A 157 1.46 10.51 28.41
N ASN A 158 2.18 11.61 28.14
CA ASN A 158 1.56 12.94 27.98
C ASN A 158 0.61 13.03 26.79
N VAL A 159 0.91 12.35 25.68
CA VAL A 159 0.06 12.38 24.48
C VAL A 159 -1.17 11.50 24.65
N LEU A 160 -0.96 10.29 25.16
CA LEU A 160 -2.02 9.29 25.30
C LEU A 160 -3.08 9.69 26.33
N GLY A 161 -2.71 10.56 27.30
CA GLY A 161 -3.66 11.11 28.28
C GLY A 161 -4.58 12.21 27.75
N GLU A 162 -4.20 12.91 26.68
CA GLU A 162 -4.86 14.15 26.24
C GLU A 162 -5.46 14.13 24.83
N GLY A 163 -5.25 13.07 24.03
CA GLY A 163 -5.58 13.06 22.60
C GLY A 163 -6.21 11.76 22.07
N PRO A 164 -6.45 11.70 20.77
CA PRO A 164 -6.88 10.47 20.12
C PRO A 164 -5.80 9.40 20.31
N ARG A 165 -6.21 8.25 20.84
CA ARG A 165 -5.29 7.17 21.16
C ARG A 165 -5.01 6.33 19.91
N PRO A 166 -3.76 5.94 19.65
CA PRO A 166 -3.46 4.90 18.71
C PRO A 166 -4.20 3.60 19.07
N GLU A 167 -4.55 2.80 18.07
CA GLU A 167 -5.26 1.53 18.28
C GLU A 167 -4.33 0.44 18.82
N LEU A 168 -3.05 0.54 18.48
CA LEU A 168 -2.06 -0.48 18.79
C LEU A 168 -0.66 0.14 18.89
N GLY A 169 0.09 -0.29 19.88
CA GLY A 169 1.54 -0.10 20.00
C GLY A 169 2.26 -1.43 19.88
N ILE A 170 3.25 -1.52 18.99
CA ILE A 170 4.14 -2.69 18.89
C ILE A 170 5.51 -2.30 19.42
N VAL A 171 6.06 -3.12 20.31
CA VAL A 171 7.36 -2.90 20.94
C VAL A 171 8.35 -3.97 20.46
N VAL A 172 9.35 -3.56 19.69
CA VAL A 172 10.42 -4.42 19.18
C VAL A 172 11.69 -4.13 20.00
N ALA A 173 11.82 -4.81 21.12
CA ALA A 173 12.92 -4.63 22.06
C ALA A 173 13.08 -5.88 22.95
N ALA A 174 14.14 -5.92 23.75
CA ALA A 174 14.33 -6.95 24.76
C ALA A 174 13.19 -6.97 25.78
N GLU A 175 12.90 -8.13 26.38
CA GLU A 175 11.79 -8.36 27.29
C GLU A 175 11.72 -7.33 28.44
N ALA A 176 12.87 -6.98 29.03
CA ALA A 176 12.94 -5.99 30.12
C ALA A 176 12.43 -4.60 29.67
N VAL A 177 12.67 -4.20 28.43
CA VAL A 177 12.14 -2.94 27.85
C VAL A 177 10.65 -3.08 27.57
N GLN A 178 10.21 -4.20 27.01
CA GLN A 178 8.79 -4.46 26.74
C GLN A 178 7.97 -4.36 28.03
N GLN A 179 8.46 -4.98 29.12
CA GLN A 179 7.82 -4.95 30.42
C GLN A 179 7.71 -3.52 30.95
N ARG A 180 8.77 -2.72 30.83
CA ARG A 180 8.77 -1.31 31.26
C ARG A 180 7.81 -0.44 30.43
N VAL A 181 7.74 -0.67 29.11
CA VAL A 181 6.76 0.00 28.25
C VAL A 181 5.34 -0.38 28.63
N ALA A 182 5.09 -1.66 28.91
CA ALA A 182 3.79 -2.16 29.36
C ALA A 182 3.36 -1.55 30.71
N GLU A 183 4.27 -1.45 31.65
CA GLU A 183 4.02 -0.79 32.95
C GLU A 183 3.68 0.72 32.78
N ALA A 184 4.36 1.40 31.85
CA ALA A 184 4.15 2.83 31.65
C ALA A 184 2.91 3.18 30.84
N LEU A 185 2.55 2.36 29.83
CA LEU A 185 1.55 2.71 28.81
C LEU A 185 0.40 1.71 28.69
N GLY A 186 0.49 0.53 29.32
CA GLY A 186 -0.46 -0.59 29.11
C GLY A 186 -1.91 -0.28 29.52
N GLU A 187 -2.14 0.69 30.43
CA GLU A 187 -3.50 1.14 30.75
C GLU A 187 -4.10 2.09 29.69
N GLN A 188 -3.26 2.69 28.85
CA GLN A 188 -3.64 3.73 27.91
C GLN A 188 -3.64 3.25 26.45
N LEU A 189 -2.89 2.19 26.15
CA LEU A 189 -2.63 1.70 24.82
C LEU A 189 -2.60 0.16 24.81
N GLU A 190 -3.26 -0.46 23.83
CA GLU A 190 -3.06 -1.89 23.56
C GLU A 190 -1.63 -2.11 23.06
N LEU A 191 -0.88 -2.97 23.75
CA LEU A 191 0.53 -3.21 23.46
C LEU A 191 0.79 -4.66 23.06
N MET A 192 1.59 -4.84 22.01
CA MET A 192 2.15 -6.12 21.58
C MET A 192 3.67 -6.07 21.67
N GLY A 193 4.26 -6.92 22.51
CA GLY A 193 5.70 -7.11 22.57
C GLY A 193 6.17 -8.11 21.52
N VAL A 194 7.28 -7.80 20.85
CA VAL A 194 7.97 -8.71 19.93
C VAL A 194 9.42 -8.85 20.39
N ASP A 195 9.78 -10.01 20.92
CA ASP A 195 11.15 -10.31 21.32
C ASP A 195 11.99 -10.65 20.08
N PRO A 196 12.97 -9.80 19.74
CA PRO A 196 13.82 -10.02 18.58
C PRO A 196 14.77 -11.22 18.74
N ASN A 197 15.01 -11.69 19.97
CA ASN A 197 15.89 -12.81 20.25
C ASN A 197 15.16 -14.15 20.19
N ALA A 198 13.84 -14.15 20.30
CA ALA A 198 13.01 -15.36 20.22
C ALA A 198 12.75 -15.83 18.78
N PHE A 199 12.97 -14.97 17.77
CA PHE A 199 12.62 -15.24 16.39
C PHE A 199 13.73 -14.81 15.42
N VAL A 200 13.78 -15.49 14.28
CA VAL A 200 14.62 -14.99 13.17
C VAL A 200 14.01 -13.69 12.61
N PRO A 201 14.82 -12.74 12.07
CA PRO A 201 14.35 -11.43 11.63
C PRO A 201 13.11 -11.46 10.70
N ALA A 202 13.02 -12.47 9.82
CA ALA A 202 11.88 -12.63 8.93
C ALA A 202 10.57 -12.98 9.66
N GLU A 203 10.62 -13.61 10.81
CA GLU A 203 9.45 -13.96 11.62
C GLU A 203 8.97 -12.75 12.41
N VAL A 204 9.89 -11.95 12.94
CA VAL A 204 9.58 -10.66 13.57
C VAL A 204 8.85 -9.75 12.59
N ILE A 205 9.39 -9.58 11.38
CA ILE A 205 8.73 -8.79 10.32
C ILE A 205 7.35 -9.34 10.04
N ARG A 206 7.20 -10.65 9.87
CA ARG A 206 5.88 -11.27 9.58
C ARG A 206 4.87 -11.04 10.68
N ALA A 207 5.27 -11.13 11.94
CA ALA A 207 4.38 -10.90 13.08
C ALA A 207 3.86 -9.45 13.11
N ILE A 208 4.75 -8.47 12.94
CA ILE A 208 4.39 -7.06 12.89
C ILE A 208 3.46 -6.76 11.71
N VAL A 209 3.80 -7.25 10.53
CA VAL A 209 3.01 -7.07 9.31
C VAL A 209 1.62 -7.69 9.45
N ALA A 210 1.53 -8.90 10.02
CA ALA A 210 0.25 -9.59 10.22
C ALA A 210 -0.68 -8.79 11.13
N GLU A 211 -0.16 -8.20 12.21
CA GLU A 211 -0.97 -7.42 13.14
C GLU A 211 -1.46 -6.12 12.51
N PHE A 212 -0.59 -5.34 11.86
CA PHE A 212 -1.02 -4.13 11.16
C PHE A 212 -2.04 -4.42 10.06
N ARG A 213 -1.86 -5.51 9.32
CA ARG A 213 -2.84 -5.95 8.30
C ARG A 213 -4.18 -6.31 8.94
N SER A 214 -4.18 -7.02 10.05
CA SER A 214 -5.41 -7.40 10.78
C SER A 214 -6.23 -6.17 11.13
N ARG A 215 -5.60 -5.15 11.71
CA ARG A 215 -6.24 -3.88 12.08
C ARG A 215 -6.72 -3.09 10.86
N THR A 216 -5.91 -3.04 9.82
CA THR A 216 -6.28 -2.37 8.57
C THR A 216 -7.49 -3.03 7.89
N VAL A 217 -7.55 -4.38 7.91
CA VAL A 217 -8.70 -5.13 7.38
C VAL A 217 -9.95 -4.90 8.23
N ALA A 218 -9.83 -4.84 9.56
CA ALA A 218 -10.96 -4.51 10.44
C ALA A 218 -11.55 -3.15 10.10
N ARG A 219 -10.73 -2.11 9.99
CA ARG A 219 -11.19 -0.77 9.57
C ARG A 219 -11.87 -0.78 8.20
N LEU A 220 -11.32 -1.52 7.26
CA LEU A 220 -11.91 -1.62 5.92
C LEU A 220 -13.26 -2.34 5.95
N ARG A 221 -13.44 -3.34 6.82
CA ARG A 221 -14.73 -4.00 7.04
C ARG A 221 -15.79 -3.04 7.55
N ASP A 222 -15.43 -2.19 8.50
CA ASP A 222 -16.34 -1.16 9.03
C ASP A 222 -16.71 -0.13 7.95
N GLU A 223 -15.79 0.19 7.04
CA GLU A 223 -16.00 1.13 5.94
C GLU A 223 -16.99 0.59 4.87
N ILE A 224 -16.90 -0.70 4.53
CA ILE A 224 -17.68 -1.27 3.41
C ILE A 224 -19.06 -1.82 3.79
N GLY A 225 -19.37 -1.89 5.08
CA GLY A 225 -20.62 -2.46 5.60
C GLY A 225 -20.62 -3.98 5.69
N THR A 226 -21.59 -4.51 6.42
CA THR A 226 -21.65 -5.94 6.80
C THR A 226 -21.91 -6.87 5.62
N GLU A 227 -22.64 -6.42 4.60
CA GLU A 227 -23.12 -7.25 3.50
C GLU A 227 -21.98 -7.82 2.64
N LEU A 228 -20.94 -7.03 2.45
CA LEU A 228 -19.77 -7.40 1.66
C LEU A 228 -18.53 -7.74 2.50
N ALA A 229 -18.57 -7.44 3.80
CA ALA A 229 -17.42 -7.58 4.70
C ALA A 229 -16.88 -9.02 4.80
N GLU A 230 -17.76 -10.02 4.78
CA GLU A 230 -17.36 -11.43 4.82
C GLU A 230 -16.57 -11.88 3.58
N ARG A 231 -16.67 -11.11 2.49
CA ARG A 231 -16.03 -11.43 1.21
C ARG A 231 -14.80 -10.58 0.95
N LEU A 232 -14.45 -9.77 1.93
CA LEU A 232 -13.32 -8.86 1.82
C LEU A 232 -12.01 -9.62 1.86
N VAL A 233 -11.19 -9.34 0.89
CA VAL A 233 -9.76 -9.66 0.84
C VAL A 233 -9.02 -8.35 0.76
N ASP A 234 -8.08 -8.10 1.65
CA ASP A 234 -7.25 -6.92 1.53
C ASP A 234 -6.44 -6.96 0.24
N ARG A 235 -6.17 -5.77 -0.31
CA ARG A 235 -5.52 -5.64 -1.61
C ARG A 235 -4.17 -6.34 -1.65
N LEU A 236 -3.39 -6.27 -0.58
CA LEU A 236 -2.07 -6.88 -0.53
C LEU A 236 -2.16 -8.41 -0.60
N THR A 237 -3.05 -9.04 0.18
CA THR A 237 -3.33 -10.47 0.08
C THR A 237 -3.81 -10.87 -1.31
N ALA A 238 -4.65 -10.05 -1.93
CA ALA A 238 -5.11 -10.30 -3.31
C ALA A 238 -3.95 -10.24 -4.32
N LEU A 239 -3.06 -9.27 -4.19
CA LEU A 239 -1.87 -9.13 -5.03
C LEU A 239 -0.89 -10.29 -4.82
N GLU A 240 -0.64 -10.70 -3.58
CA GLU A 240 0.21 -11.85 -3.27
C GLU A 240 -0.33 -13.13 -3.91
N ARG A 241 -1.63 -13.38 -3.80
CA ARG A 241 -2.28 -14.54 -4.42
C ARG A 241 -2.20 -14.49 -5.95
N ALA A 242 -2.42 -13.31 -6.53
CA ALA A 242 -2.32 -13.10 -7.97
C ALA A 242 -0.88 -13.32 -8.46
N ALA A 243 0.11 -12.77 -7.77
CA ALA A 243 1.52 -12.95 -8.07
C ALA A 243 1.93 -14.43 -7.97
N ALA A 244 1.56 -15.12 -6.90
CA ALA A 244 1.83 -16.54 -6.73
C ALA A 244 1.18 -17.41 -7.82
N PHE A 245 -0.01 -17.02 -8.28
CA PHE A 245 -0.67 -17.70 -9.41
C PHE A 245 0.09 -17.45 -10.73
N LEU A 246 0.43 -16.19 -11.02
CA LEU A 246 1.12 -15.82 -12.26
C LEU A 246 2.50 -16.47 -12.35
N VAL A 247 3.28 -16.43 -11.30
CA VAL A 247 4.62 -17.07 -11.25
C VAL A 247 4.54 -18.55 -11.61
N ARG A 248 3.58 -19.27 -11.02
CA ARG A 248 3.36 -20.70 -11.32
C ARG A 248 2.93 -20.94 -12.78
N ARG A 249 2.26 -19.94 -13.39
CA ARG A 249 1.77 -20.05 -14.75
C ARG A 249 2.81 -19.70 -15.79
N VAL A 250 3.67 -18.72 -15.51
CA VAL A 250 4.73 -18.26 -16.42
C VAL A 250 6.06 -18.99 -16.20
N GLU A 251 6.22 -19.67 -15.06
CA GLU A 251 7.46 -20.37 -14.66
C GLU A 251 8.69 -19.44 -14.63
N GLN A 252 8.46 -18.14 -14.50
CA GLN A 252 9.49 -17.09 -14.44
C GLN A 252 9.34 -16.28 -13.17
N ARG A 253 10.39 -15.54 -12.80
CA ARG A 253 10.30 -14.53 -11.76
C ARG A 253 9.36 -13.42 -12.18
N LEU A 254 8.57 -12.94 -11.25
CA LEU A 254 7.62 -11.86 -11.48
C LEU A 254 7.95 -10.67 -10.59
N VAL A 255 8.02 -9.50 -11.19
CA VAL A 255 7.95 -8.22 -10.49
C VAL A 255 6.62 -7.57 -10.80
N LEU A 256 5.86 -7.29 -9.77
CA LEU A 256 4.57 -6.64 -9.87
C LEU A 256 4.69 -5.24 -9.25
N LEU A 257 4.43 -4.23 -10.06
CA LEU A 257 4.47 -2.82 -9.67
C LEU A 257 3.04 -2.29 -9.54
N ASP A 258 2.63 -1.93 -8.34
CA ASP A 258 1.33 -1.31 -8.09
C ASP A 258 1.54 0.15 -7.68
N LEU A 259 1.09 1.08 -8.51
CA LEU A 259 1.17 2.52 -8.28
C LEU A 259 -0.16 3.14 -7.81
N GLU A 260 -1.16 2.33 -7.48
CA GLU A 260 -2.42 2.88 -6.98
C GLU A 260 -2.35 3.24 -5.50
N LEU A 261 -1.62 2.42 -4.71
CA LEU A 261 -1.43 2.62 -3.26
C LEU A 261 -0.08 3.27 -2.93
N GLY A 262 0.60 3.74 -3.94
CA GLY A 262 1.97 4.12 -3.84
C GLY A 262 2.84 3.29 -4.74
N THR A 263 4.13 3.38 -4.53
CA THR A 263 5.04 2.49 -5.21
C THR A 263 5.14 1.21 -4.40
N LEU A 264 4.26 0.28 -4.70
CA LEU A 264 4.30 -1.07 -4.15
C LEU A 264 5.00 -1.97 -5.16
N THR A 265 6.09 -2.58 -4.77
CA THR A 265 6.79 -3.56 -5.59
C THR A 265 6.71 -4.92 -4.91
N LEU A 266 6.10 -5.87 -5.58
CA LEU A 266 5.99 -7.24 -5.14
C LEU A 266 6.89 -8.13 -6.01
N TRP A 267 7.80 -8.84 -5.37
CA TRP A 267 8.66 -9.82 -5.99
C TRP A 267 8.12 -11.22 -5.71
N ALA A 268 7.90 -11.98 -6.75
CA ALA A 268 7.50 -13.37 -6.62
C ALA A 268 8.49 -14.26 -7.37
N ARG A 269 8.91 -15.35 -6.73
CA ARG A 269 9.81 -16.36 -7.29
C ARG A 269 9.08 -17.68 -7.47
N PRO A 270 9.54 -18.54 -8.40
CA PRO A 270 8.95 -19.87 -8.61
C PRO A 270 8.98 -20.77 -7.37
N ASP A 271 9.96 -20.55 -6.47
CA ASP A 271 10.09 -21.26 -5.19
C ASP A 271 9.05 -20.80 -4.13
N GLY A 272 8.19 -19.85 -4.48
CA GLY A 272 7.14 -19.32 -3.60
C GLY A 272 7.60 -18.20 -2.66
N MET A 273 8.84 -17.73 -2.77
CA MET A 273 9.30 -16.61 -1.97
C MET A 273 8.73 -15.29 -2.50
N LEU A 274 7.96 -14.61 -1.66
CA LEU A 274 7.41 -13.28 -1.91
C LEU A 274 8.19 -12.25 -1.09
N THR A 275 8.63 -11.19 -1.73
CA THR A 275 9.24 -10.06 -1.06
C THR A 275 8.47 -8.80 -1.44
N LEU A 276 8.02 -8.06 -0.44
CA LEU A 276 7.28 -6.82 -0.60
C LEU A 276 8.19 -5.65 -0.30
N PHE A 277 8.15 -4.65 -1.18
CA PHE A 277 8.81 -3.37 -0.97
C PHE A 277 7.78 -2.25 -1.17
N GLN A 278 7.81 -1.27 -0.30
CA GLN A 278 7.03 -0.05 -0.42
C GLN A 278 7.97 1.15 -0.37
N ALA A 279 7.73 2.16 -1.19
CA ALA A 279 8.50 3.39 -1.11
C ALA A 279 8.27 4.10 0.23
N GLU A 280 9.32 4.73 0.78
CA GLU A 280 9.30 5.39 2.09
C GLU A 280 8.26 6.50 2.24
N ARG A 281 7.73 7.02 1.14
CA ARG A 281 6.76 8.11 1.15
C ARG A 281 5.41 7.63 0.72
N ASP A 282 4.45 7.93 1.57
CA ASP A 282 3.04 7.72 1.27
C ASP A 282 2.69 8.42 -0.04
N PRO A 283 2.27 7.62 -1.02
CA PRO A 283 1.64 8.14 -2.19
C PRO A 283 0.16 8.43 -1.99
N GLY A 284 -0.29 8.98 -0.87
CA GLY A 284 -1.62 9.58 -0.72
C GLY A 284 -2.06 10.37 -1.96
N PRO A 285 -3.19 11.04 -1.98
CA PRO A 285 -3.46 12.06 -3.01
C PRO A 285 -2.36 13.14 -3.01
N GLU A 286 -1.64 13.28 -1.90
CA GLU A 286 -0.35 13.94 -1.72
C GLU A 286 0.87 13.07 -2.13
N ALA A 287 0.68 11.89 -2.66
CA ALA A 287 1.72 10.93 -3.08
C ALA A 287 2.49 11.37 -4.28
N LEU A 288 1.94 12.28 -4.87
CA LEU A 288 2.62 13.18 -5.74
C LEU A 288 3.27 14.33 -4.93
N SER A 289 3.40 14.27 -3.60
CA SER A 289 4.25 15.14 -2.79
C SER A 289 5.72 14.87 -3.14
N LEU A 290 5.98 15.13 -4.40
CA LEU A 290 7.29 15.34 -4.89
C LEU A 290 7.78 16.58 -4.15
N THR A 291 8.90 16.47 -3.47
CA THR A 291 9.56 17.62 -2.83
C THR A 291 10.11 18.56 -3.89
N GLU A 292 10.50 19.78 -3.54
CA GLU A 292 11.17 20.72 -4.47
C GLU A 292 12.34 20.05 -5.22
N SER A 293 13.09 19.14 -4.57
CA SER A 293 14.16 18.36 -5.21
C SER A 293 13.68 17.44 -6.34
N ASP A 294 12.41 17.10 -6.38
CA ASP A 294 11.83 16.24 -7.42
C ASP A 294 11.45 16.99 -8.68
N GLY A 295 11.20 18.27 -8.56
CA GLY A 295 10.95 19.14 -9.71
C GLY A 295 12.09 19.07 -10.72
N GLU A 296 13.35 19.09 -10.29
CA GLU A 296 14.49 18.92 -11.17
C GLU A 296 14.52 17.53 -11.82
N ALA A 297 14.24 16.48 -11.07
CA ALA A 297 14.18 15.13 -11.60
C ALA A 297 13.07 14.97 -12.65
N ILE A 298 11.89 15.58 -12.43
CA ILE A 298 10.79 15.56 -13.41
C ILE A 298 11.18 16.34 -14.65
N ARG A 299 11.78 17.54 -14.51
CA ARG A 299 12.22 18.37 -15.65
C ARG A 299 13.19 17.65 -16.57
N ARG A 300 14.06 16.79 -16.06
CA ARG A 300 14.94 15.95 -16.89
C ARG A 300 14.22 15.06 -17.89
N TRP A 301 12.99 14.68 -17.58
CA TRP A 301 12.17 13.80 -18.41
C TRP A 301 11.14 14.54 -19.27
N THR A 302 11.14 15.88 -19.24
CA THR A 302 10.21 16.68 -20.03
C THR A 302 10.95 17.42 -21.17
N PRO A 303 10.38 17.43 -22.39
CA PRO A 303 11.03 18.08 -23.54
C PRO A 303 10.85 19.62 -23.59
N TRP A 304 10.22 20.20 -22.58
CA TRP A 304 9.98 21.65 -22.45
C TRP A 304 10.33 22.13 -21.04
N ALA A 305 10.54 23.46 -20.93
CA ALA A 305 10.76 24.06 -19.64
C ALA A 305 9.48 24.06 -18.80
N LEU A 306 9.62 23.69 -17.53
CA LEU A 306 8.57 23.71 -16.51
C LEU A 306 9.08 24.48 -15.30
N SER A 307 8.23 25.35 -14.76
CA SER A 307 8.45 25.94 -13.44
C SER A 307 8.06 24.95 -12.33
N ASP A 308 8.47 25.23 -11.10
CA ASP A 308 8.03 24.44 -9.95
C ASP A 308 6.52 24.60 -9.71
N ASP A 309 5.97 25.79 -9.97
CA ASP A 309 4.54 26.06 -9.88
C ASP A 309 3.75 25.24 -10.90
N ASP A 310 4.21 25.13 -12.16
CA ASP A 310 3.57 24.29 -13.18
C ASP A 310 3.49 22.82 -12.73
N ILE A 311 4.56 22.32 -12.11
CA ILE A 311 4.63 20.93 -11.61
C ILE A 311 3.68 20.77 -10.41
N ALA A 312 3.74 21.70 -9.45
CA ALA A 312 2.90 21.67 -8.25
C ALA A 312 1.40 21.73 -8.59
N ASP A 313 1.01 22.64 -9.49
CA ASP A 313 -0.37 22.78 -9.96
C ASP A 313 -0.85 21.52 -10.68
N TRP A 314 -0.02 20.96 -11.56
CA TRP A 314 -0.36 19.73 -12.26
C TRP A 314 -0.56 18.55 -11.27
N LEU A 315 0.35 18.44 -10.30
CA LEU A 315 0.29 17.39 -9.26
C LEU A 315 -0.96 17.55 -8.39
N ALA A 316 -1.27 18.77 -7.95
CA ALA A 316 -2.47 19.05 -7.16
C ALA A 316 -3.74 18.70 -7.93
N ASN A 317 -3.85 19.10 -9.18
CA ASN A 317 -5.00 18.76 -10.04
C ASN A 317 -5.11 17.26 -10.27
N ARG A 318 -3.99 16.55 -10.46
CA ARG A 318 -3.97 15.11 -10.64
C ARG A 318 -4.37 14.37 -9.36
N SER A 319 -3.95 14.85 -8.19
CA SER A 319 -4.32 14.27 -6.90
C SER A 319 -5.83 14.30 -6.63
N LEU A 320 -6.49 15.38 -7.07
CA LEU A 320 -7.95 15.51 -6.96
C LEU A 320 -8.70 14.53 -7.87
N ARG A 321 -8.12 14.16 -9.01
CA ARG A 321 -8.75 13.29 -10.03
C ARG A 321 -7.78 12.25 -10.58
N PRO A 322 -7.28 11.32 -9.77
CA PRO A 322 -6.23 10.39 -10.17
C PRO A 322 -6.62 9.46 -11.32
N ALA A 323 -7.91 9.16 -11.46
CA ALA A 323 -8.44 8.32 -12.53
C ALA A 323 -8.87 9.09 -13.78
N SER A 324 -8.63 10.41 -13.85
CA SER A 324 -9.01 11.19 -15.03
C SER A 324 -8.22 10.74 -16.25
N VAL A 325 -8.90 10.68 -17.39
CA VAL A 325 -8.26 10.37 -18.68
C VAL A 325 -7.31 11.50 -19.05
N LEU A 326 -6.12 11.15 -19.51
CA LEU A 326 -5.15 12.11 -20.03
C LEU A 326 -5.54 12.48 -21.45
N LEU A 327 -6.08 13.68 -21.62
CA LEU A 327 -6.63 14.12 -22.89
C LEU A 327 -5.58 14.64 -23.85
N ASP A 328 -4.46 15.17 -23.35
CA ASP A 328 -3.43 15.71 -24.17
C ASP A 328 -2.06 15.03 -24.00
N ARG A 329 -1.18 15.26 -24.96
CA ARG A 329 0.17 14.71 -24.99
C ARG A 329 1.05 15.27 -23.87
N ARG A 330 0.79 16.50 -23.45
CA ARG A 330 1.56 17.16 -22.38
C ARG A 330 1.32 16.46 -21.05
N ASP A 331 0.05 16.19 -20.72
CA ASP A 331 -0.32 15.44 -19.51
C ASP A 331 0.25 14.03 -19.51
N GLN A 332 0.26 13.35 -20.66
CA GLN A 332 0.85 12.00 -20.77
C GLN A 332 2.36 12.02 -20.50
N VAL A 333 3.08 13.01 -21.03
CA VAL A 333 4.52 13.13 -20.81
C VAL A 333 4.83 13.53 -19.36
N LEU A 334 4.04 14.40 -18.76
CA LEU A 334 4.20 14.76 -17.35
C LEU A 334 3.95 13.56 -16.43
N LEU A 335 2.88 12.81 -16.66
CA LEU A 335 2.63 11.57 -15.92
C LEU A 335 3.80 10.60 -16.09
N ALA A 336 4.28 10.44 -17.31
CA ALA A 336 5.41 9.56 -17.60
C ALA A 336 6.70 10.00 -16.88
N ALA A 337 6.95 11.32 -16.79
CA ALA A 337 8.08 11.87 -16.05
C ALA A 337 7.98 11.59 -14.55
N VAL A 338 6.81 11.86 -13.96
CA VAL A 338 6.53 11.57 -12.55
C VAL A 338 6.70 10.09 -12.23
N LEU A 339 6.17 9.20 -13.08
CA LEU A 339 6.28 7.74 -12.87
C LEU A 339 7.73 7.27 -12.93
N ARG A 340 8.56 7.83 -13.83
CA ARG A 340 10.00 7.51 -13.88
C ARG A 340 10.69 7.86 -12.55
N VAL A 341 10.43 9.05 -12.02
CA VAL A 341 11.00 9.48 -10.74
C VAL A 341 10.56 8.58 -9.59
N LEU A 342 9.28 8.20 -9.53
CA LEU A 342 8.77 7.28 -8.52
C LEU A 342 9.39 5.89 -8.64
N LEU A 343 9.53 5.37 -9.86
CA LEU A 343 10.15 4.07 -10.12
C LEU A 343 11.65 4.08 -9.82
N GLU A 344 12.37 5.14 -10.15
CA GLU A 344 13.79 5.33 -9.82
C GLU A 344 14.03 5.26 -8.30
N ARG A 345 13.14 5.90 -7.51
CA ARG A 345 13.17 5.81 -6.05
C ARG A 345 12.88 4.40 -5.55
N SER A 346 11.89 3.75 -6.14
CA SER A 346 11.56 2.37 -5.78
C SER A 346 12.70 1.41 -6.12
N ALA A 347 13.38 1.63 -7.24
CA ALA A 347 14.54 0.84 -7.64
C ALA A 347 15.72 0.95 -6.66
N ALA A 348 15.83 2.07 -5.94
CA ALA A 348 16.84 2.24 -4.89
C ALA A 348 16.57 1.36 -3.66
N LEU A 349 15.30 0.99 -3.41
CA LEU A 349 14.91 0.10 -2.32
C LEU A 349 15.01 -1.39 -2.68
N VAL A 350 15.08 -1.70 -3.98
CA VAL A 350 15.17 -3.07 -4.49
C VAL A 350 16.63 -3.41 -4.74
N GLU A 351 17.10 -4.53 -4.21
CA GLU A 351 18.43 -5.02 -4.55
C GLU A 351 18.52 -5.25 -6.07
N ARG A 352 19.27 -4.40 -6.74
CA ARG A 352 19.47 -4.43 -8.21
C ARG A 352 19.85 -5.78 -8.81
N PRO A 353 20.53 -6.73 -8.10
CA PRO A 353 20.81 -8.06 -8.63
C PRO A 353 19.57 -8.84 -9.07
N ALA A 354 18.42 -8.57 -8.45
CA ALA A 354 17.19 -9.28 -8.79
C ALA A 354 16.60 -8.89 -10.16
N LEU A 355 16.94 -7.71 -10.71
CA LEU A 355 16.53 -7.25 -12.04
C LEU A 355 17.44 -7.74 -13.18
N ARG A 356 18.54 -8.43 -12.88
CA ARG A 356 19.54 -8.91 -13.87
C ARG A 356 19.19 -10.25 -14.49
N GLU A 357 18.15 -10.91 -14.02
CA GLU A 357 17.73 -12.24 -14.49
C GLU A 357 16.45 -12.14 -15.31
N ASP A 358 16.08 -13.21 -16.02
CA ASP A 358 14.82 -13.28 -16.75
C ASP A 358 13.62 -13.04 -15.83
N VAL A 359 13.02 -11.87 -15.96
CA VAL A 359 11.95 -11.39 -15.09
C VAL A 359 10.78 -10.94 -15.96
N THR A 360 9.60 -11.39 -15.61
CA THR A 360 8.34 -10.82 -16.13
C THR A 360 7.95 -9.61 -15.28
N LEU A 361 7.78 -8.46 -15.92
CA LEU A 361 7.28 -7.24 -15.27
C LEU A 361 5.78 -7.10 -15.52
N ALA A 362 5.01 -6.92 -14.46
CA ALA A 362 3.60 -6.60 -14.52
C ALA A 362 3.33 -5.28 -13.79
N THR A 363 2.64 -4.36 -14.45
CA THR A 363 2.28 -3.06 -13.89
C THR A 363 0.79 -2.99 -13.61
N LEU A 364 0.43 -2.44 -12.47
CA LEU A 364 -0.95 -2.24 -12.04
C LEU A 364 -1.19 -0.77 -11.70
N GLY A 365 -2.45 -0.37 -11.80
CA GLY A 365 -2.89 0.95 -11.39
C GLY A 365 -3.38 1.83 -12.54
N PRO A 366 -4.19 2.86 -12.22
CA PRO A 366 -4.81 3.73 -13.22
C PRO A 366 -3.79 4.56 -13.99
N ALA A 367 -2.64 4.87 -13.40
CA ALA A 367 -1.60 5.65 -14.05
C ALA A 367 -1.02 4.93 -15.28
N PHE A 368 -0.69 3.65 -15.16
CA PHE A 368 -0.23 2.86 -16.30
C PHE A 368 -1.32 2.59 -17.32
N ALA A 369 -2.55 2.36 -16.86
CA ALA A 369 -3.69 2.12 -17.74
C ALA A 369 -4.10 3.37 -18.55
N ALA A 370 -3.77 4.57 -18.07
CA ALA A 370 -4.06 5.82 -18.75
C ALA A 370 -3.04 6.18 -19.86
N MET A 371 -1.92 5.46 -19.95
CA MET A 371 -0.86 5.73 -20.92
C MET A 371 -0.90 4.76 -22.11
N PRO A 372 -0.42 5.19 -23.29
CA PRO A 372 -0.12 4.25 -24.38
C PRO A 372 0.85 3.16 -23.89
N PRO A 373 0.65 1.89 -24.26
CA PRO A 373 1.47 0.77 -23.77
C PRO A 373 2.98 0.95 -24.00
N ALA A 374 3.38 1.48 -25.15
CA ALA A 374 4.79 1.75 -25.44
C ALA A 374 5.40 2.79 -24.46
N LEU A 375 4.65 3.83 -24.09
CA LEU A 375 5.10 4.82 -23.14
C LEU A 375 5.19 4.24 -21.72
N ALA A 376 4.25 3.39 -21.34
CA ALA A 376 4.28 2.68 -20.05
C ALA A 376 5.53 1.79 -19.95
N VAL A 377 5.86 1.04 -21.00
CA VAL A 377 7.07 0.22 -21.05
C VAL A 377 8.33 1.09 -20.91
N LEU A 378 8.41 2.18 -21.64
CA LEU A 378 9.56 3.11 -21.54
C LEU A 378 9.69 3.70 -20.13
N CYS A 379 8.59 4.08 -19.49
CA CYS A 379 8.62 4.56 -18.10
C CYS A 379 9.22 3.52 -17.15
N VAL A 380 8.83 2.25 -17.30
CA VAL A 380 9.35 1.17 -16.46
C VAL A 380 10.83 0.92 -16.73
N LEU A 381 11.25 0.88 -17.98
CA LEU A 381 12.65 0.69 -18.34
C LEU A 381 13.55 1.84 -17.87
N ASP A 382 13.11 3.08 -18.08
CA ASP A 382 13.86 4.26 -17.67
C ASP A 382 13.92 4.40 -16.14
N GLY A 383 12.80 4.17 -15.46
CA GLY A 383 12.71 4.36 -14.01
C GLY A 383 13.40 3.25 -13.21
N LEU A 384 13.22 1.99 -13.57
CA LEU A 384 13.85 0.87 -12.87
C LEU A 384 15.30 0.62 -13.30
N GLN A 385 15.68 1.07 -14.50
CA GLN A 385 17.00 0.81 -15.09
C GLN A 385 17.43 -0.66 -14.91
N PRO A 386 16.64 -1.63 -15.41
CA PRO A 386 16.87 -3.05 -15.16
C PRO A 386 18.16 -3.57 -15.81
N LEU A 387 18.75 -2.79 -16.73
CA LEU A 387 19.99 -3.14 -17.40
C LEU A 387 21.20 -2.74 -16.52
N PRO A 388 22.24 -3.58 -16.48
CA PRO A 388 23.47 -3.22 -15.79
C PRO A 388 24.09 -1.98 -16.42
N ALA A 389 24.69 -1.11 -15.59
CA ALA A 389 25.33 0.14 -16.04
C ALA A 389 26.35 -0.03 -17.17
N ASN A 390 26.83 -1.25 -17.41
CA ASN A 390 27.79 -1.63 -18.44
C ASN A 390 27.19 -2.51 -19.58
N GLY A 391 25.88 -2.65 -19.61
CA GLY A 391 25.21 -3.42 -20.67
C GLY A 391 25.01 -2.55 -21.90
N MET A 392 25.80 -2.81 -22.95
CA MET A 392 25.38 -2.35 -24.28
C MET A 392 24.12 -3.10 -24.70
N LEU A 393 23.14 -2.36 -25.24
CA LEU A 393 22.01 -2.92 -25.97
C LEU A 393 22.50 -3.62 -27.24
#